data_ccd7548948940ec6d20e875b68bd145e
#
_entry.id   ccd7548948940ec6d20e875b68bd145e
#
_cell.length_a   1.000
_cell.length_b   1.000
_cell.length_c   1.000
_cell.angle_alpha   90.00
_cell.angle_beta   90.00
_cell.angle_gamma   90.00
#
_symmetry.space_group_name_H-M   'P 1'
#
loop_
_entity.id
_entity.type
_entity.pdbx_description
1 polymer ?
#
loop_
_entity_poly.entity_id
_entity_poly.type
_entity_poly.pdbx_seq_one_letter_code
_entity_poly.pdbx_strand_id
1 'polypeptide(L)'
;MSITRSRSCNHRSALVKKKPGSCRAFSLRPESAVPSSASLPRPVRDRNTAVQCQVKSSLSNRQRPTMRTSQFLLATQKETPSDAVVVSHQLMLRAGMIRKLASGLYTWLPMGLRVLRKVEAIVREEMDAAGALEILMPGIQPAELWQESGRWEQYGPELMRLVDRHNREFCLGPTHEEVITDLARNELNSYKQLPINMYQIQTKFRDEIRPRFGLMRGREFVMKDAYSFHADHASLQITYDRMHLAYSNIFSRLGLKFRPVEADNGSIGGAGSHEFHVLAESGEDDIVFSDGSDYAANIEKAEAVPREKTRPAATEELRLIDTPNAKTIAQLVEGFGLPIEKTVKTLVVHAAEEGKLIALIIRGDHELNEIKASQQEQVASPLVMASETELRDAIGAGAGSLGPLNLPLPCIIDRSVELMSDFSVGANIDDKHYFGVNWERDLPVPTVADLRNVVAGDPSPDGKGTLEIKRGIEVGHIFQLGTKYSEAMKCQVLGENGKPVNLAMGCYGIGVSRVVAAAIEQNSDENGIIWNDTLAPFQIALIPLRYETDAVREATDKLYAELTAAGFEVLLDDRDKKTSPGIKFADMELIGIPHRIVVSDRGLAEGNLEYKSRTESQPQPIAVADVLSFIQGKVNR
;
A
#
# COMPACT_ATOMS: atom_id res chain seq x y z
N MET A 1 -45.04 -32.58 22.04
CA MET A 1 -44.94 -34.00 21.69
C MET A 1 -43.52 -34.22 21.21
N SER A 2 -42.59 -34.61 22.10
CA SER A 2 -42.22 -36.02 22.41
C SER A 2 -41.37 -36.57 21.23
N ILE A 3 -40.15 -37.06 21.34
CA ILE A 3 -39.37 -37.74 22.35
C ILE A 3 -37.94 -37.91 21.84
N THR A 4 -36.97 -37.58 22.64
CA THR A 4 -35.65 -38.15 22.92
C THR A 4 -35.20 -39.42 22.22
N ARG A 5 -33.91 -39.55 21.88
CA ARG A 5 -33.00 -40.56 22.44
C ARG A 5 -31.52 -40.33 22.09
N SER A 6 -30.75 -40.29 23.14
CA SER A 6 -29.30 -40.37 23.23
C SER A 6 -28.76 -41.74 22.77
N ARG A 7 -27.53 -41.74 22.20
CA ARG A 7 -26.64 -42.93 22.30
C ARG A 7 -25.20 -42.44 22.55
N SER A 8 -24.76 -42.72 23.75
CA SER A 8 -23.38 -42.76 24.18
C SER A 8 -22.65 -43.93 23.52
N CYS A 9 -21.41 -43.70 23.09
CA CYS A 9 -20.47 -44.79 22.83
C CYS A 9 -19.13 -44.45 23.48
N ASN A 10 -18.89 -45.13 24.60
CA ASN A 10 -17.59 -45.27 25.26
C ASN A 10 -16.63 -46.04 24.35
N HIS A 11 -15.41 -45.51 24.13
CA HIS A 11 -14.29 -46.41 23.84
C HIS A 11 -13.07 -46.01 24.69
N ARG A 12 -12.59 -47.03 25.36
CA ARG A 12 -11.53 -47.08 26.36
C ARG A 12 -10.18 -46.70 25.80
N SER A 13 -9.45 -45.99 26.64
CA SER A 13 -8.02 -45.75 26.61
C SER A 13 -7.18 -47.04 26.55
N ALA A 14 -6.17 -47.05 25.68
CA ALA A 14 -5.04 -47.98 25.75
C ALA A 14 -3.75 -47.15 25.93
N LEU A 15 -3.24 -47.19 27.15
CA LEU A 15 -1.91 -46.70 27.52
C LEU A 15 -0.83 -47.59 26.90
N VAL A 16 0.01 -47.03 26.04
CA VAL A 16 1.28 -47.65 25.67
C VAL A 16 2.41 -46.80 26.29
N LYS A 17 3.00 -47.37 27.34
CA LYS A 17 4.25 -46.93 27.95
C LYS A 17 5.41 -47.20 27.01
N LYS A 18 6.13 -46.15 26.54
CA LYS A 18 7.50 -46.27 25.99
C LYS A 18 8.50 -45.68 26.95
N LYS A 19 9.53 -46.48 27.26
CA LYS A 19 10.68 -46.16 28.12
C LYS A 19 11.55 -45.06 27.51
N PRO A 20 12.27 -44.26 28.35
CA PRO A 20 13.19 -43.24 27.86
C PRO A 20 14.54 -43.85 27.46
N GLY A 21 14.99 -43.49 26.25
CA GLY A 21 16.34 -43.76 25.76
C GLY A 21 17.31 -42.70 26.25
N SER A 22 18.44 -43.14 26.75
CA SER A 22 19.54 -42.38 27.31
C SER A 22 20.20 -41.46 26.30
N CYS A 23 20.22 -40.14 26.54
CA CYS A 23 21.15 -39.19 25.92
C CYS A 23 22.44 -39.15 26.74
N ARG A 24 23.56 -39.52 26.12
CA ARG A 24 24.90 -39.36 26.67
C ARG A 24 25.27 -37.86 26.69
N ALA A 25 25.58 -37.38 27.87
CA ALA A 25 26.21 -36.08 28.08
C ALA A 25 27.68 -36.13 27.64
N PHE A 26 28.09 -35.19 26.80
CA PHE A 26 29.49 -34.88 26.58
C PHE A 26 29.92 -33.86 27.61
N SER A 27 30.75 -34.32 28.53
CA SER A 27 31.43 -33.51 29.55
C SER A 27 32.74 -32.97 28.94
N LEU A 28 32.86 -31.66 28.86
CA LEU A 28 34.12 -30.98 28.64
C LEU A 28 34.68 -30.58 30.02
N ARG A 29 35.84 -31.13 30.37
CA ARG A 29 36.65 -30.68 31.51
C ARG A 29 37.54 -29.50 31.12
N PRO A 30 37.83 -28.56 32.01
CA PRO A 30 38.79 -27.51 31.77
C PRO A 30 40.18 -27.97 32.16
N GLU A 31 41.18 -27.68 31.33
CA GLU A 31 42.59 -27.73 31.77
C GLU A 31 43.20 -26.34 31.74
N SER A 32 43.82 -26.06 32.84
CA SER A 32 44.60 -24.88 33.25
C SER A 32 45.99 -24.88 32.62
N ALA A 33 46.53 -23.73 32.28
CA ALA A 33 47.78 -23.17 32.79
C ALA A 33 48.38 -22.15 31.81
N VAL A 34 48.60 -20.97 32.33
CA VAL A 34 49.46 -19.90 31.78
C VAL A 34 50.91 -20.23 32.11
N PRO A 35 51.88 -19.93 31.26
CA PRO A 35 53.07 -19.24 31.73
C PRO A 35 53.37 -17.94 30.99
N SER A 36 53.86 -17.00 31.79
CA SER A 36 54.25 -15.65 31.50
C SER A 36 55.59 -15.52 30.74
N SER A 37 55.71 -14.35 30.09
CA SER A 37 56.96 -13.63 29.76
C SER A 37 57.83 -14.11 28.60
N ALA A 38 57.80 -13.33 27.53
CA ALA A 38 59.03 -13.00 26.78
C ALA A 38 58.85 -11.69 25.99
N SER A 39 59.78 -10.85 26.20
CA SER A 39 60.14 -9.54 25.71
C SER A 39 59.92 -9.23 24.23
N LEU A 40 59.49 -7.97 23.96
CA LEU A 40 59.53 -7.26 22.68
C LEU A 40 60.95 -7.02 22.17
N PRO A 41 61.22 -7.10 20.87
CA PRO A 41 62.28 -6.33 20.22
C PRO A 41 61.72 -5.13 19.45
N ARG A 42 62.50 -4.03 19.51
CA ARG A 42 62.29 -2.71 18.90
C ARG A 42 62.44 -2.74 17.36
N PRO A 43 61.93 -1.70 16.66
CA PRO A 43 61.79 -1.67 15.21
C PRO A 43 63.11 -1.40 14.48
N VAL A 44 63.31 -2.09 13.38
CA VAL A 44 64.31 -1.76 12.36
C VAL A 44 63.64 -1.03 11.21
N ARG A 45 64.21 0.15 10.90
CA ARG A 45 63.84 1.01 9.76
C ARG A 45 64.33 0.46 8.43
N ASP A 46 63.52 0.78 7.41
CA ASP A 46 63.82 0.97 6.00
C ASP A 46 64.25 -0.23 5.14
N ARG A 47 63.34 -0.56 4.22
CA ARG A 47 63.62 -0.36 2.78
C ARG A 47 62.35 -0.53 1.94
N ASN A 48 62.05 0.52 1.15
CA ASN A 48 61.11 0.53 0.04
C ASN A 48 61.18 -0.75 -0.77
N THR A 49 60.11 -1.53 -0.76
CA THR A 49 59.70 -2.36 -1.89
C THR A 49 58.17 -2.27 -1.95
N ALA A 50 57.70 -1.43 -2.86
CA ALA A 50 56.33 -1.39 -3.27
C ALA A 50 55.96 -2.76 -3.87
N VAL A 51 55.48 -3.67 -3.04
CA VAL A 51 54.76 -4.83 -3.49
C VAL A 51 53.40 -4.31 -3.87
N GLN A 52 53.23 -3.92 -5.12
CA GLN A 52 51.92 -3.82 -5.76
C GLN A 52 51.27 -5.18 -5.60
N CYS A 53 50.45 -5.29 -4.54
CA CYS A 53 49.43 -6.32 -4.45
C CYS A 53 48.43 -6.05 -5.56
N GLN A 54 48.73 -6.52 -6.78
CA GLN A 54 47.71 -6.74 -7.78
C GLN A 54 46.78 -7.80 -7.18
N VAL A 55 45.76 -7.33 -6.47
CA VAL A 55 44.52 -8.08 -6.31
C VAL A 55 43.98 -8.20 -7.72
N LYS A 56 44.42 -9.25 -8.42
CA LYS A 56 43.73 -9.72 -9.61
C LYS A 56 42.31 -9.96 -9.13
N SER A 57 41.41 -9.09 -9.53
CA SER A 57 39.98 -9.30 -9.50
C SER A 57 39.64 -10.52 -10.38
N SER A 58 39.93 -11.69 -9.85
CA SER A 58 39.31 -12.92 -10.31
C SER A 58 37.94 -13.03 -9.65
N LEU A 59 37.10 -12.00 -9.79
CA LEU A 59 35.68 -12.22 -9.89
C LEU A 59 35.53 -13.02 -11.16
N SER A 60 35.70 -14.35 -11.00
CA SER A 60 35.40 -15.34 -12.01
C SER A 60 34.12 -14.89 -12.72
N ASN A 61 34.20 -14.86 -14.04
CA ASN A 61 33.11 -14.85 -14.98
C ASN A 61 32.17 -16.03 -14.59
N ARG A 62 31.37 -15.88 -13.55
CA ARG A 62 30.25 -16.77 -13.29
C ARG A 62 29.31 -16.48 -14.44
N GLN A 63 29.39 -17.28 -15.49
CA GLN A 63 28.41 -17.30 -16.54
C GLN A 63 27.04 -17.30 -15.85
N ARG A 64 26.28 -16.23 -16.05
CA ARG A 64 24.88 -16.20 -15.57
C ARG A 64 24.21 -17.46 -16.09
N PRO A 65 23.45 -18.20 -15.26
CA PRO A 65 22.81 -19.42 -15.73
C PRO A 65 21.98 -19.09 -16.97
N THR A 66 22.12 -19.90 -18.01
CA THR A 66 21.38 -19.74 -19.27
C THR A 66 19.89 -19.82 -18.96
N MET A 67 19.12 -18.76 -19.29
CA MET A 67 17.67 -18.71 -19.09
C MET A 67 16.97 -19.19 -20.36
N ARG A 68 16.64 -20.48 -20.36
CA ARG A 68 15.94 -21.16 -21.45
C ARG A 68 14.59 -21.66 -20.97
N THR A 69 13.57 -21.59 -21.81
CA THR A 69 12.22 -22.06 -21.44
C THR A 69 12.18 -23.55 -21.10
N SER A 70 13.09 -24.37 -21.68
CA SER A 70 13.24 -25.79 -21.30
C SER A 70 13.76 -26.01 -19.87
N GLN A 71 14.37 -25.00 -19.25
CA GLN A 71 14.94 -25.04 -17.89
C GLN A 71 14.25 -24.05 -16.93
N PHE A 72 13.28 -23.30 -17.42
CA PHE A 72 12.56 -22.30 -16.66
C PHE A 72 11.10 -22.73 -16.46
N LEU A 73 10.57 -22.53 -15.25
CA LEU A 73 9.15 -22.79 -15.00
C LEU A 73 8.29 -21.71 -15.68
N LEU A 74 8.04 -21.89 -16.97
CA LEU A 74 7.12 -21.06 -17.74
C LEU A 74 5.69 -21.57 -17.48
N ALA A 75 4.96 -20.90 -16.61
CA ALA A 75 3.68 -21.36 -16.10
C ALA A 75 2.50 -20.51 -16.61
N THR A 76 2.53 -20.13 -17.90
CA THR A 76 1.45 -19.36 -18.55
C THR A 76 0.15 -20.15 -18.62
N GLN A 77 -0.98 -19.44 -18.55
CA GLN A 77 -2.33 -20.02 -18.62
C GLN A 77 -3.19 -19.22 -19.61
N LYS A 78 -4.02 -19.90 -20.39
CA LYS A 78 -4.93 -19.26 -21.34
C LYS A 78 -6.15 -18.67 -20.66
N GLU A 79 -6.70 -19.41 -19.69
CA GLU A 79 -7.94 -19.06 -19.03
C GLU A 79 -7.68 -18.13 -17.84
N THR A 80 -8.60 -17.23 -17.60
CA THR A 80 -8.61 -16.35 -16.44
C THR A 80 -9.41 -17.01 -15.33
N PRO A 81 -8.86 -17.19 -14.12
CA PRO A 81 -9.63 -17.69 -12.98
C PRO A 81 -10.82 -16.76 -12.68
N SER A 82 -11.98 -17.34 -12.37
CA SER A 82 -13.24 -16.63 -12.18
C SER A 82 -13.25 -15.68 -10.98
N ASP A 83 -12.36 -15.88 -10.02
CA ASP A 83 -12.19 -15.05 -8.82
C ASP A 83 -11.21 -13.87 -9.02
N ALA A 84 -10.58 -13.78 -10.19
CA ALA A 84 -9.71 -12.66 -10.53
C ALA A 84 -10.51 -11.54 -11.21
N VAL A 85 -10.81 -10.47 -10.47
CA VAL A 85 -11.67 -9.37 -10.94
C VAL A 85 -10.85 -8.28 -11.65
N VAL A 86 -9.75 -7.82 -11.05
CA VAL A 86 -8.92 -6.73 -11.60
C VAL A 86 -7.86 -7.25 -12.56
N VAL A 87 -7.43 -6.40 -13.48
CA VAL A 87 -6.51 -6.75 -14.58
C VAL A 87 -5.18 -7.28 -14.07
N SER A 88 -4.58 -6.65 -13.08
CA SER A 88 -3.31 -7.11 -12.50
C SER A 88 -3.41 -8.53 -11.94
N HIS A 89 -4.48 -8.86 -11.20
CA HIS A 89 -4.69 -10.19 -10.65
C HIS A 89 -4.84 -11.24 -11.77
N GLN A 90 -5.64 -10.93 -12.80
CA GLN A 90 -5.83 -11.80 -13.97
C GLN A 90 -4.51 -12.08 -14.68
N LEU A 91 -3.78 -11.01 -15.03
CA LEU A 91 -2.54 -11.13 -15.80
C LEU A 91 -1.41 -11.77 -15.00
N MET A 92 -1.27 -11.49 -13.71
CA MET A 92 -0.26 -12.15 -12.87
C MET A 92 -0.47 -13.66 -12.76
N LEU A 93 -1.74 -14.12 -12.67
CA LEU A 93 -2.06 -15.54 -12.69
C LEU A 93 -1.80 -16.16 -14.07
N ARG A 94 -2.27 -15.50 -15.14
CA ARG A 94 -2.13 -15.99 -16.52
C ARG A 94 -0.67 -16.01 -16.99
N ALA A 95 0.11 -14.96 -16.69
CA ALA A 95 1.53 -14.88 -17.04
C ALA A 95 2.43 -15.79 -16.19
N GLY A 96 1.87 -16.53 -15.24
CA GLY A 96 2.65 -17.41 -14.38
C GLY A 96 3.58 -16.69 -13.41
N MET A 97 3.16 -15.53 -12.92
CA MET A 97 3.91 -14.75 -11.92
C MET A 97 3.59 -15.18 -10.49
N ILE A 98 2.35 -15.52 -10.22
CA ILE A 98 1.88 -15.97 -8.91
C ILE A 98 0.94 -17.18 -9.02
N ARG A 99 0.74 -17.86 -7.86
CA ARG A 99 -0.33 -18.87 -7.68
C ARG A 99 -0.98 -18.66 -6.33
N LYS A 100 -2.31 -18.71 -6.31
CA LYS A 100 -3.10 -18.62 -5.10
C LYS A 100 -2.91 -19.91 -4.27
N LEU A 101 -2.53 -19.74 -3.01
CA LEU A 101 -2.47 -20.83 -2.02
C LEU A 101 -3.76 -20.86 -1.21
N ALA A 102 -4.19 -19.71 -0.71
CA ALA A 102 -5.42 -19.49 0.02
C ALA A 102 -5.92 -18.06 -0.22
N SER A 103 -7.04 -17.67 0.37
CA SER A 103 -7.54 -16.30 0.27
C SER A 103 -6.51 -15.31 0.82
N GLY A 104 -6.06 -14.37 -0.03
CA GLY A 104 -5.04 -13.37 0.31
C GLY A 104 -3.61 -13.90 0.48
N LEU A 105 -3.34 -15.18 0.15
CA LEU A 105 -2.01 -15.81 0.23
C LEU A 105 -1.58 -16.32 -1.14
N TYR A 106 -0.41 -15.88 -1.62
CA TYR A 106 0.09 -16.18 -2.94
C TYR A 106 1.54 -16.67 -2.92
N THR A 107 1.81 -17.71 -3.72
CA THR A 107 3.18 -18.12 -4.04
C THR A 107 3.69 -17.33 -5.22
N TRP A 108 4.83 -16.65 -5.09
CA TRP A 108 5.53 -16.04 -6.18
C TRP A 108 6.29 -17.09 -6.99
N LEU A 109 5.99 -17.17 -8.28
CA LEU A 109 6.70 -18.04 -9.21
C LEU A 109 7.96 -17.34 -9.77
N PRO A 110 8.90 -18.06 -10.41
CA PRO A 110 10.15 -17.47 -10.88
C PRO A 110 10.00 -16.21 -11.73
N MET A 111 8.97 -16.13 -12.58
CA MET A 111 8.69 -14.98 -13.42
C MET A 111 8.33 -13.74 -12.58
N GLY A 112 7.40 -13.87 -11.66
CA GLY A 112 6.96 -12.77 -10.79
C GLY A 112 8.05 -12.37 -9.79
N LEU A 113 8.78 -13.34 -9.23
CA LEU A 113 9.87 -13.07 -8.29
C LEU A 113 10.99 -12.22 -8.91
N ARG A 114 11.28 -12.38 -10.22
CA ARG A 114 12.25 -11.51 -10.91
C ARG A 114 11.81 -10.05 -10.91
N VAL A 115 10.52 -9.78 -11.20
CA VAL A 115 9.97 -8.43 -11.16
C VAL A 115 10.00 -7.86 -9.74
N LEU A 116 9.56 -8.64 -8.75
CA LEU A 116 9.59 -8.23 -7.34
C LEU A 116 11.00 -7.83 -6.90
N ARG A 117 12.03 -8.63 -7.27
CA ARG A 117 13.43 -8.34 -6.93
C ARG A 117 13.97 -7.08 -7.62
N LYS A 118 13.48 -6.72 -8.80
CA LYS A 118 13.83 -5.45 -9.45
C LYS A 118 13.24 -4.25 -8.71
N VAL A 119 11.98 -4.35 -8.28
CA VAL A 119 11.37 -3.31 -7.42
C VAL A 119 12.16 -3.17 -6.12
N GLU A 120 12.47 -4.29 -5.45
CA GLU A 120 13.28 -4.27 -4.22
C GLU A 120 14.67 -3.63 -4.43
N ALA A 121 15.32 -3.89 -5.56
CA ALA A 121 16.63 -3.32 -5.86
C ALA A 121 16.58 -1.80 -5.97
N ILE A 122 15.61 -1.26 -6.74
CA ILE A 122 15.41 0.19 -6.89
C ILE A 122 15.07 0.84 -5.55
N VAL A 123 14.22 0.19 -4.75
CA VAL A 123 13.89 0.67 -3.40
C VAL A 123 15.14 0.75 -2.52
N ARG A 124 16.02 -0.28 -2.52
CA ARG A 124 17.28 -0.25 -1.77
C ARG A 124 18.19 0.88 -2.22
N GLU A 125 18.40 1.00 -3.51
CA GLU A 125 19.27 2.04 -4.08
C GLU A 125 18.85 3.46 -3.65
N GLU A 126 17.56 3.77 -3.68
CA GLU A 126 17.05 5.09 -3.27
C GLU A 126 17.07 5.26 -1.74
N MET A 127 16.79 4.20 -0.97
CA MET A 127 16.90 4.27 0.49
C MET A 127 18.35 4.46 0.94
N ASP A 128 19.30 3.75 0.34
CA ASP A 128 20.73 3.89 0.62
C ASP A 128 21.23 5.29 0.21
N ALA A 129 20.80 5.79 -0.95
CA ALA A 129 21.12 7.15 -1.42
C ALA A 129 20.55 8.23 -0.48
N ALA A 130 19.40 7.97 0.15
CA ALA A 130 18.82 8.84 1.16
C ALA A 130 19.52 8.73 2.54
N GLY A 131 20.51 7.85 2.70
CA GLY A 131 21.28 7.65 3.92
C GLY A 131 20.61 6.77 4.96
N ALA A 132 19.62 5.97 4.59
CA ALA A 132 19.00 4.98 5.48
C ALA A 132 19.83 3.69 5.55
N LEU A 133 19.77 2.99 6.68
CA LEU A 133 20.54 1.78 6.96
C LEU A 133 19.63 0.54 6.88
N GLU A 134 19.99 -0.45 6.07
CA GLU A 134 19.21 -1.68 5.98
C GLU A 134 19.44 -2.55 7.22
N ILE A 135 18.34 -3.02 7.83
CA ILE A 135 18.30 -3.98 8.95
C ILE A 135 17.30 -5.08 8.61
N LEU A 136 17.20 -6.11 9.45
CA LEU A 136 16.17 -7.13 9.34
C LEU A 136 15.68 -7.51 10.74
N MET A 137 14.41 -7.23 11.02
CA MET A 137 13.74 -7.49 12.29
C MET A 137 12.92 -8.78 12.23
N PRO A 138 12.60 -9.41 13.38
CA PRO A 138 11.74 -10.60 13.41
C PRO A 138 10.33 -10.32 12.89
N GLY A 139 9.76 -11.27 12.14
CA GLY A 139 8.36 -11.18 11.68
C GLY A 139 7.35 -11.60 12.77
N ILE A 140 7.77 -12.40 13.76
CA ILE A 140 6.96 -12.74 14.94
C ILE A 140 7.40 -11.81 16.07
N GLN A 141 6.43 -11.15 16.70
CA GLN A 141 6.67 -10.09 17.67
C GLN A 141 6.03 -10.44 19.02
N PRO A 142 6.72 -10.19 20.15
CA PRO A 142 6.16 -10.46 21.48
C PRO A 142 5.03 -9.47 21.81
N ALA A 143 3.97 -9.96 22.46
CA ALA A 143 2.79 -9.16 22.83
C ALA A 143 3.14 -8.01 23.76
N GLU A 144 4.16 -8.18 24.62
CA GLU A 144 4.57 -7.18 25.61
C GLU A 144 4.91 -5.83 24.98
N LEU A 145 5.56 -5.81 23.80
CA LEU A 145 5.87 -4.56 23.09
C LEU A 145 4.61 -3.84 22.60
N TRP A 146 3.64 -4.60 22.10
CA TRP A 146 2.35 -4.09 21.64
C TRP A 146 1.46 -3.61 22.78
N GLN A 147 1.55 -4.28 23.94
CA GLN A 147 0.88 -3.86 25.17
C GLN A 147 1.49 -2.57 25.71
N GLU A 148 2.82 -2.43 25.66
CA GLU A 148 3.54 -1.22 26.08
C GLU A 148 3.16 0.01 25.25
N SER A 149 2.98 -0.14 23.93
CA SER A 149 2.50 0.93 23.04
C SER A 149 0.98 1.21 23.15
N GLY A 150 0.23 0.29 23.80
CA GLY A 150 -1.23 0.33 23.88
C GLY A 150 -1.93 -0.21 22.63
N ARG A 151 -1.19 -0.62 21.59
CA ARG A 151 -1.77 -1.06 20.31
C ARG A 151 -2.24 -2.51 20.31
N TRP A 152 -1.91 -3.31 21.33
CA TRP A 152 -2.40 -4.70 21.40
C TRP A 152 -3.92 -4.80 21.30
N GLU A 153 -4.64 -3.90 21.96
CA GLU A 153 -6.11 -3.83 21.90
C GLU A 153 -6.60 -2.92 20.76
N GLN A 154 -5.94 -1.79 20.54
CA GLN A 154 -6.37 -0.76 19.57
C GLN A 154 -6.26 -1.19 18.10
N TYR A 155 -5.32 -2.09 17.75
CA TYR A 155 -5.13 -2.53 16.37
C TYR A 155 -6.31 -3.36 15.84
N GLY A 156 -7.07 -3.96 16.73
CA GLY A 156 -8.27 -4.71 16.37
C GLY A 156 -7.99 -6.13 15.81
N PRO A 157 -8.96 -6.71 15.07
CA PRO A 157 -8.93 -8.10 14.65
C PRO A 157 -7.92 -8.41 13.54
N GLU A 158 -7.43 -7.41 12.83
CA GLU A 158 -6.39 -7.61 11.80
C GLU A 158 -5.01 -8.00 12.39
N LEU A 159 -4.81 -7.78 13.68
CA LEU A 159 -3.63 -8.27 14.39
C LEU A 159 -3.77 -9.77 14.64
N MET A 160 -3.06 -10.58 13.87
CA MET A 160 -3.06 -12.03 14.05
C MET A 160 -2.26 -12.43 15.28
N ARG A 161 -2.96 -12.74 16.38
CA ARG A 161 -2.37 -13.17 17.66
C ARG A 161 -2.13 -14.67 17.68
N LEU A 162 -1.05 -15.09 18.33
CA LEU A 162 -0.67 -16.50 18.47
C LEU A 162 -0.02 -16.74 19.84
N VAL A 163 0.00 -18.00 20.22
CA VAL A 163 0.58 -18.44 21.51
C VAL A 163 1.64 -19.51 21.24
N ASP A 164 2.79 -19.39 21.86
CA ASP A 164 3.87 -20.36 21.73
C ASP A 164 3.62 -21.59 22.64
N ARG A 165 4.51 -22.60 22.55
CA ARG A 165 4.42 -23.82 23.36
C ARG A 165 4.55 -23.59 24.89
N HIS A 166 4.97 -22.40 25.31
CA HIS A 166 5.12 -22.01 26.71
C HIS A 166 4.00 -21.07 27.17
N ASN A 167 2.93 -20.94 26.38
CA ASN A 167 1.79 -20.04 26.62
C ASN A 167 2.17 -18.55 26.68
N ARG A 168 3.19 -18.14 25.94
CA ARG A 168 3.53 -16.72 25.76
C ARG A 168 2.84 -16.20 24.51
N GLU A 169 2.28 -15.01 24.61
CA GLU A 169 1.55 -14.36 23.53
C GLU A 169 2.50 -13.63 22.57
N PHE A 170 2.18 -13.74 21.29
CA PHE A 170 2.89 -13.10 20.16
C PHE A 170 1.87 -12.64 19.12
N CYS A 171 2.35 -11.89 18.13
CA CYS A 171 1.60 -11.63 16.91
C CYS A 171 2.48 -11.83 15.66
N LEU A 172 1.84 -12.05 14.51
CA LEU A 172 2.49 -11.85 13.22
C LEU A 172 2.55 -10.36 12.94
N GLY A 173 3.74 -9.83 12.72
CA GLY A 173 3.97 -8.38 12.57
C GLY A 173 3.27 -7.78 11.35
N PRO A 174 2.24 -6.95 11.54
CA PRO A 174 1.63 -6.18 10.45
C PRO A 174 2.46 -4.93 10.10
N THR A 175 3.27 -4.49 11.04
CA THR A 175 4.20 -3.35 11.02
C THR A 175 5.23 -3.50 12.15
N HIS A 176 6.23 -2.62 12.30
CA HIS A 176 7.34 -2.81 13.24
C HIS A 176 7.68 -1.58 14.09
N GLU A 177 6.76 -0.65 14.32
CA GLU A 177 6.98 0.53 15.17
C GLU A 177 7.47 0.14 16.56
N GLU A 178 6.85 -0.87 17.17
CA GLU A 178 7.18 -1.36 18.50
C GLU A 178 8.57 -1.99 18.54
N VAL A 179 8.87 -2.84 17.58
CA VAL A 179 10.15 -3.57 17.53
C VAL A 179 11.33 -2.62 17.29
N ILE A 180 11.16 -1.65 16.38
CA ILE A 180 12.23 -0.68 16.09
C ILE A 180 12.42 0.31 17.24
N THR A 181 11.34 0.67 17.95
CA THR A 181 11.42 1.52 19.13
C THR A 181 12.14 0.81 20.27
N ASP A 182 11.88 -0.51 20.45
CA ASP A 182 12.64 -1.33 21.40
C ASP A 182 14.12 -1.41 21.05
N LEU A 183 14.44 -1.62 19.77
CA LEU A 183 15.84 -1.58 19.31
C LEU A 183 16.49 -0.22 19.60
N ALA A 184 15.82 0.86 19.23
CA ALA A 184 16.35 2.21 19.39
C ALA A 184 16.59 2.58 20.86
N ARG A 185 15.67 2.24 21.80
CA ARG A 185 15.83 2.53 23.22
C ARG A 185 17.00 1.76 23.85
N ASN A 186 17.39 0.64 23.28
CA ASN A 186 18.51 -0.17 23.78
C ASN A 186 19.87 0.24 23.17
N GLU A 187 19.88 0.75 21.94
CA GLU A 187 21.11 1.03 21.18
C GLU A 187 21.46 2.54 21.13
N LEU A 188 20.46 3.44 21.27
CA LEU A 188 20.68 4.88 21.21
C LEU A 188 20.77 5.47 22.63
N ASN A 189 21.87 6.14 22.92
CA ASN A 189 22.13 6.68 24.26
C ASN A 189 22.40 8.19 24.27
N SER A 190 22.69 8.78 23.12
CA SER A 190 23.11 10.18 23.00
C SER A 190 22.54 10.85 21.74
N TYR A 191 22.20 12.13 21.85
CA TYR A 191 21.79 12.96 20.72
C TYR A 191 22.82 12.97 19.56
N LYS A 192 24.09 12.68 19.83
CA LYS A 192 25.15 12.60 18.80
C LYS A 192 24.99 11.44 17.83
N GLN A 193 24.15 10.46 18.15
CA GLN A 193 23.80 9.34 17.27
C GLN A 193 22.64 9.68 16.33
N LEU A 194 22.03 10.86 16.48
CA LEU A 194 20.86 11.32 15.73
C LEU A 194 21.24 12.35 14.64
N PRO A 195 20.46 12.47 13.56
CA PRO A 195 19.36 11.59 13.22
C PRO A 195 19.84 10.25 12.70
N ILE A 196 19.04 9.20 12.88
CA ILE A 196 19.26 7.89 12.28
C ILE A 196 17.98 7.41 11.58
N ASN A 197 18.12 6.80 10.42
CA ASN A 197 17.02 6.19 9.67
C ASN A 197 17.37 4.74 9.34
N MET A 198 16.53 3.80 9.72
CA MET A 198 16.73 2.37 9.53
C MET A 198 15.55 1.79 8.74
N TYR A 199 15.82 0.89 7.78
CA TYR A 199 14.76 0.26 6.98
C TYR A 199 14.96 -1.23 6.82
N GLN A 200 13.89 -1.91 6.48
CA GLN A 200 13.90 -3.32 6.05
C GLN A 200 12.98 -3.54 4.86
N ILE A 201 13.22 -4.64 4.14
CA ILE A 201 12.26 -5.19 3.18
C ILE A 201 11.88 -6.58 3.68
N GLN A 202 10.65 -6.73 4.13
CA GLN A 202 10.20 -7.93 4.83
C GLN A 202 8.73 -8.24 4.54
N THR A 203 8.38 -9.50 4.68
CA THR A 203 7.00 -9.97 4.65
C THR A 203 6.24 -9.50 5.89
N LYS A 204 5.06 -8.92 5.67
CA LYS A 204 4.09 -8.53 6.70
C LYS A 204 2.86 -9.42 6.61
N PHE A 205 2.14 -9.52 7.72
CA PHE A 205 0.88 -10.23 7.77
C PHE A 205 -0.19 -9.36 8.43
N ARG A 206 -1.33 -9.19 7.74
CA ARG A 206 -2.55 -8.56 8.27
C ARG A 206 -3.70 -9.53 8.06
N ASP A 207 -4.46 -9.82 9.10
CA ASP A 207 -5.61 -10.73 9.02
C ASP A 207 -6.82 -10.04 8.39
N GLU A 208 -6.63 -9.57 7.16
CA GLU A 208 -7.60 -8.84 6.37
C GLU A 208 -8.91 -9.65 6.24
N ILE A 209 -10.02 -9.02 6.62
CA ILE A 209 -11.35 -9.68 6.64
C ILE A 209 -11.87 -10.01 5.24
N ARG A 210 -11.51 -9.19 4.23
CA ARG A 210 -11.96 -9.34 2.83
C ARG A 210 -10.80 -9.20 1.85
N PRO A 211 -9.87 -10.18 1.81
CA PRO A 211 -8.80 -10.15 0.82
C PRO A 211 -9.37 -10.14 -0.59
N ARG A 212 -8.95 -9.20 -1.42
CA ARG A 212 -9.44 -9.01 -2.78
C ARG A 212 -8.36 -8.43 -3.69
N PHE A 213 -8.59 -8.43 -5.01
CA PHE A 213 -7.71 -7.84 -6.00
C PHE A 213 -6.27 -8.39 -5.99
N GLY A 214 -6.12 -9.69 -5.68
CA GLY A 214 -4.82 -10.36 -5.74
C GLY A 214 -3.83 -9.82 -4.71
N LEU A 215 -2.70 -9.29 -5.19
CA LEU A 215 -1.64 -8.73 -4.35
C LEU A 215 -1.91 -7.30 -3.87
N MET A 216 -2.95 -6.63 -4.38
CA MET A 216 -3.26 -5.27 -3.93
C MET A 216 -3.80 -5.26 -2.49
N ARG A 217 -4.62 -6.25 -2.14
CA ARG A 217 -5.18 -6.40 -0.78
C ARG A 217 -5.10 -7.86 -0.31
N GLY A 218 -3.88 -8.35 -0.16
CA GLY A 218 -3.56 -9.67 0.37
C GLY A 218 -3.38 -9.65 1.89
N ARG A 219 -3.38 -10.85 2.50
CA ARG A 219 -3.09 -11.02 3.95
C ARG A 219 -1.58 -11.06 4.22
N GLU A 220 -0.81 -11.64 3.32
CA GLU A 220 0.65 -11.68 3.38
C GLU A 220 1.23 -10.92 2.18
N PHE A 221 2.14 -9.99 2.44
CA PHE A 221 2.70 -9.12 1.42
C PHE A 221 4.10 -8.63 1.81
N VAL A 222 4.90 -8.25 0.80
CA VAL A 222 6.24 -7.69 1.00
C VAL A 222 6.14 -6.17 1.12
N MET A 223 6.68 -5.64 2.22
CA MET A 223 6.73 -4.21 2.49
C MET A 223 8.18 -3.77 2.71
N LYS A 224 8.56 -2.60 2.21
CA LYS A 224 9.67 -1.83 2.74
C LYS A 224 9.10 -0.91 3.81
N ASP A 225 9.59 -1.03 5.01
CA ASP A 225 9.27 -0.15 6.12
C ASP A 225 10.55 0.45 6.68
N ALA A 226 10.56 1.77 6.84
CA ALA A 226 11.66 2.55 7.39
C ALA A 226 11.18 3.38 8.57
N TYR A 227 12.09 3.63 9.50
CA TYR A 227 11.83 4.34 10.74
C TYR A 227 12.99 5.27 11.05
N SER A 228 12.68 6.54 11.31
CA SER A 228 13.69 7.52 11.67
C SER A 228 13.51 8.04 13.08
N PHE A 229 14.64 8.38 13.73
CA PHE A 229 14.69 8.87 15.10
C PHE A 229 15.44 10.20 15.14
N HIS A 230 14.89 11.16 15.88
CA HIS A 230 15.33 12.55 15.91
C HIS A 230 15.27 13.12 17.32
N ALA A 231 16.14 14.11 17.59
CA ALA A 231 16.11 14.86 18.83
C ALA A 231 14.93 15.83 18.91
N ASP A 232 14.42 16.29 17.77
CA ASP A 232 13.36 17.27 17.67
C ASP A 232 12.56 17.14 16.35
N HIS A 233 11.46 17.88 16.27
CA HIS A 233 10.57 17.89 15.12
C HIS A 233 11.20 18.52 13.86
N ALA A 234 12.08 19.52 14.02
CA ALA A 234 12.73 20.17 12.88
C ALA A 234 13.65 19.19 12.13
N SER A 235 14.40 18.37 12.89
CA SER A 235 15.21 17.28 12.32
C SER A 235 14.34 16.19 11.67
N LEU A 236 13.18 15.86 12.25
CA LEU A 236 12.21 14.94 11.67
C LEU A 236 11.71 15.45 10.31
N GLN A 237 11.36 16.74 10.21
CA GLN A 237 10.88 17.34 8.97
C GLN A 237 11.89 17.21 7.83
N ILE A 238 13.18 17.45 8.10
CA ILE A 238 14.25 17.31 7.10
C ILE A 238 14.32 15.89 6.54
N THR A 239 14.18 14.89 7.40
CA THR A 239 14.19 13.48 6.97
C THR A 239 12.89 13.11 6.26
N TYR A 240 11.76 13.63 6.70
CA TYR A 240 10.47 13.46 6.05
C TYR A 240 10.50 13.96 4.59
N ASP A 241 11.01 15.17 4.37
CA ASP A 241 11.15 15.75 3.02
C ASP A 241 12.11 14.92 2.14
N ARG A 242 13.19 14.40 2.74
CA ARG A 242 14.12 13.48 2.05
C ARG A 242 13.44 12.17 1.66
N MET A 243 12.60 11.61 2.53
CA MET A 243 11.84 10.39 2.21
C MET A 243 10.77 10.64 1.16
N HIS A 244 10.12 11.80 1.19
CA HIS A 244 9.19 12.22 0.13
C HIS A 244 9.88 12.24 -1.24
N LEU A 245 11.09 12.82 -1.30
CA LEU A 245 11.89 12.84 -2.53
C LEU A 245 12.34 11.43 -2.96
N ALA A 246 12.81 10.60 -2.02
CA ALA A 246 13.23 9.24 -2.31
C ALA A 246 12.08 8.39 -2.88
N TYR A 247 10.87 8.51 -2.34
CA TYR A 247 9.67 7.83 -2.85
C TYR A 247 9.29 8.32 -4.25
N SER A 248 9.35 9.63 -4.47
CA SER A 248 9.12 10.22 -5.80
C SER A 248 10.11 9.67 -6.83
N ASN A 249 11.39 9.53 -6.46
CA ASN A 249 12.41 8.92 -7.31
C ASN A 249 12.13 7.44 -7.57
N ILE A 250 11.79 6.65 -6.52
CA ILE A 250 11.46 5.23 -6.66
C ILE A 250 10.35 5.05 -7.69
N PHE A 251 9.22 5.71 -7.53
CA PHE A 251 8.07 5.52 -8.42
C PHE A 251 8.32 6.07 -9.83
N SER A 252 9.08 7.15 -9.97
CA SER A 252 9.52 7.68 -11.27
C SER A 252 10.45 6.70 -11.99
N ARG A 253 11.44 6.11 -11.31
CA ARG A 253 12.35 5.10 -11.86
C ARG A 253 11.62 3.82 -12.28
N LEU A 254 10.54 3.48 -11.58
CA LEU A 254 9.65 2.37 -11.93
C LEU A 254 8.75 2.71 -13.13
N GLY A 255 8.72 3.96 -13.58
CA GLY A 255 7.92 4.42 -14.71
C GLY A 255 6.42 4.55 -14.39
N LEU A 256 6.08 4.77 -13.13
CA LEU A 256 4.70 4.89 -12.68
C LEU A 256 4.20 6.33 -12.78
N LYS A 257 2.95 6.49 -13.17
CA LYS A 257 2.21 7.75 -13.03
C LYS A 257 1.57 7.78 -11.65
N PHE A 258 2.08 8.60 -10.77
CA PHE A 258 1.66 8.66 -9.38
C PHE A 258 1.41 10.09 -8.91
N ARG A 259 0.72 10.22 -7.77
CA ARG A 259 0.53 11.49 -7.05
C ARG A 259 0.79 11.29 -5.56
N PRO A 260 1.66 12.09 -4.94
CA PRO A 260 1.66 12.24 -3.49
C PRO A 260 0.46 13.10 -3.10
N VAL A 261 -0.24 12.71 -2.04
CA VAL A 261 -1.43 13.40 -1.53
C VAL A 261 -1.36 13.49 0.00
N GLU A 262 -1.85 14.57 0.56
CA GLU A 262 -2.04 14.66 2.01
C GLU A 262 -3.07 13.64 2.48
N ALA A 263 -2.80 12.96 3.60
CA ALA A 263 -3.63 11.88 4.11
C ALA A 263 -3.90 11.98 5.62
N ASP A 264 -4.86 11.23 6.10
CA ASP A 264 -5.08 11.03 7.53
C ASP A 264 -4.06 10.04 8.10
N ASN A 265 -3.73 10.20 9.38
CA ASN A 265 -2.71 9.35 10.02
C ASN A 265 -3.26 8.02 10.56
N GLY A 266 -4.58 7.85 10.59
CA GLY A 266 -5.26 6.65 11.08
C GLY A 266 -4.78 6.16 12.45
N SER A 267 -4.79 4.85 12.65
CA SER A 267 -4.37 4.20 13.91
C SER A 267 -2.86 4.35 14.19
N ILE A 268 -2.04 4.62 13.17
CA ILE A 268 -0.61 4.88 13.34
C ILE A 268 -0.41 6.17 14.14
N GLY A 269 -1.21 7.21 13.86
CA GLY A 269 -1.18 8.50 14.51
C GLY A 269 -0.02 9.38 14.07
N GLY A 270 0.15 10.54 14.71
CA GLY A 270 1.17 11.52 14.38
C GLY A 270 0.59 12.86 13.92
N ALA A 271 1.43 13.76 13.40
CA ALA A 271 1.04 15.15 13.08
C ALA A 271 0.75 15.40 11.59
N GLY A 272 1.21 14.53 10.69
CA GLY A 272 0.99 14.68 9.26
C GLY A 272 1.50 13.46 8.47
N SER A 273 0.90 13.22 7.32
CA SER A 273 1.29 12.14 6.42
C SER A 273 1.03 12.47 4.96
N HIS A 274 1.74 11.77 4.06
CA HIS A 274 1.47 11.75 2.63
C HIS A 274 1.41 10.32 2.12
N GLU A 275 0.37 10.04 1.36
CA GLU A 275 0.23 8.81 0.57
C GLU A 275 0.73 9.03 -0.85
N PHE A 276 1.30 7.99 -1.43
CA PHE A 276 1.69 7.94 -2.84
C PHE A 276 0.75 7.01 -3.58
N HIS A 277 -0.08 7.57 -4.45
CA HIS A 277 -1.08 6.84 -5.21
C HIS A 277 -0.69 6.68 -6.67
N VAL A 278 -0.71 5.45 -7.16
CA VAL A 278 -0.65 5.14 -8.59
C VAL A 278 -2.04 5.32 -9.18
N LEU A 279 -2.17 6.17 -10.20
CA LEU A 279 -3.45 6.47 -10.83
C LEU A 279 -3.96 5.28 -11.65
N ALA A 280 -5.07 4.67 -11.24
CA ALA A 280 -5.70 3.55 -11.93
C ALA A 280 -7.19 3.46 -11.57
N GLU A 281 -8.06 3.15 -12.56
CA GLU A 281 -9.51 3.00 -12.36
C GLU A 281 -9.86 1.90 -11.34
N SER A 282 -8.99 0.90 -11.19
CA SER A 282 -9.13 -0.18 -10.21
C SER A 282 -8.67 0.20 -8.80
N GLY A 283 -8.24 1.45 -8.57
CA GLY A 283 -7.85 1.94 -7.26
C GLY A 283 -8.99 1.86 -6.24
N GLU A 284 -8.66 1.69 -4.97
CA GLU A 284 -9.67 1.63 -3.90
C GLU A 284 -9.97 3.01 -3.32
N ASP A 285 -9.02 3.96 -3.41
CA ASP A 285 -9.12 5.28 -2.79
C ASP A 285 -9.50 6.34 -3.82
N ASP A 286 -10.33 7.28 -3.39
CA ASP A 286 -10.62 8.49 -4.13
C ASP A 286 -9.61 9.57 -3.73
N ILE A 287 -8.82 10.02 -4.69
CA ILE A 287 -7.85 11.10 -4.50
C ILE A 287 -8.30 12.36 -5.22
N VAL A 288 -8.11 13.47 -4.55
CA VAL A 288 -8.58 14.78 -4.96
C VAL A 288 -7.40 15.66 -5.32
N PHE A 289 -7.45 16.38 -6.41
CA PHE A 289 -6.43 17.37 -6.78
C PHE A 289 -7.03 18.53 -7.55
N SER A 290 -6.35 19.68 -7.45
CA SER A 290 -6.74 20.88 -8.18
C SER A 290 -6.30 20.79 -9.64
N ASP A 291 -7.15 21.33 -10.55
CA ASP A 291 -6.79 21.55 -11.95
C ASP A 291 -5.92 22.83 -12.17
N GLY A 292 -5.81 23.66 -11.14
CA GLY A 292 -5.11 24.96 -11.19
C GLY A 292 -3.88 25.09 -10.29
N SER A 293 -3.54 24.07 -9.49
CA SER A 293 -2.41 24.09 -8.56
C SER A 293 -1.87 22.69 -8.25
N ASP A 294 -0.85 22.61 -7.36
CA ASP A 294 -0.29 21.36 -6.87
C ASP A 294 -1.07 20.77 -5.67
N TYR A 295 -2.18 21.40 -5.25
CA TYR A 295 -3.01 20.87 -4.16
C TYR A 295 -3.49 19.46 -4.49
N ALA A 296 -3.23 18.52 -3.57
CA ALA A 296 -3.68 17.14 -3.66
C ALA A 296 -3.87 16.53 -2.26
N ALA A 297 -4.98 15.84 -2.04
CA ALA A 297 -5.32 15.19 -0.77
C ALA A 297 -6.13 13.91 -1.00
N ASN A 298 -6.07 12.96 -0.07
CA ASN A 298 -7.06 11.89 0.01
C ASN A 298 -8.44 12.51 0.31
N ILE A 299 -9.53 11.96 -0.27
CA ILE A 299 -10.89 12.47 -0.09
C ILE A 299 -11.27 12.58 1.40
N GLU A 300 -10.72 11.70 2.22
CA GLU A 300 -10.95 11.69 3.67
C GLU A 300 -10.43 12.96 4.36
N LYS A 301 -9.40 13.61 3.79
CA LYS A 301 -8.76 14.81 4.33
C LYS A 301 -9.03 16.07 3.51
N ALA A 302 -9.40 15.94 2.25
CA ALA A 302 -9.60 17.07 1.36
C ALA A 302 -10.59 18.09 1.94
N GLU A 303 -10.16 19.35 2.13
CA GLU A 303 -11.00 20.41 2.68
C GLU A 303 -12.11 20.80 1.69
N ALA A 304 -13.35 20.82 2.18
CA ALA A 304 -14.51 21.21 1.38
C ALA A 304 -14.77 22.72 1.51
N VAL A 305 -14.58 23.43 0.41
CA VAL A 305 -14.90 24.85 0.31
C VAL A 305 -16.25 24.99 -0.41
N PRO A 306 -17.22 25.72 0.17
CA PRO A 306 -18.50 25.98 -0.50
C PRO A 306 -18.32 26.74 -1.80
N ARG A 307 -19.14 26.42 -2.82
CA ARG A 307 -19.17 27.14 -4.10
C ARG A 307 -19.81 28.51 -3.94
N GLU A 308 -20.85 28.59 -3.11
CA GLU A 308 -21.53 29.81 -2.73
C GLU A 308 -20.67 30.61 -1.74
N LYS A 309 -20.65 31.93 -1.92
CA LYS A 309 -19.91 32.84 -1.01
C LYS A 309 -20.86 33.61 -0.06
N THR A 310 -22.12 33.65 -0.41
CA THR A 310 -23.14 34.40 0.34
C THR A 310 -24.46 33.64 0.32
N ARG A 311 -25.19 33.71 1.44
CA ARG A 311 -26.55 33.16 1.56
C ARG A 311 -27.52 33.98 0.70
N PRO A 312 -28.33 33.33 -0.19
CA PRO A 312 -29.41 34.00 -0.89
C PRO A 312 -30.48 34.52 0.07
N ALA A 313 -31.24 35.53 -0.36
CA ALA A 313 -32.37 36.01 0.43
C ALA A 313 -33.50 34.95 0.49
N ALA A 314 -34.17 34.86 1.66
CA ALA A 314 -35.34 34.00 1.82
C ALA A 314 -36.49 34.43 0.91
N THR A 315 -37.08 33.52 0.16
CA THR A 315 -38.19 33.76 -0.79
C THR A 315 -39.42 32.92 -0.46
N GLU A 316 -39.30 31.82 0.29
CA GLU A 316 -40.37 30.90 0.62
C GLU A 316 -40.83 31.05 2.08
N GLU A 317 -42.10 30.80 2.33
CA GLU A 317 -42.65 30.70 3.70
C GLU A 317 -42.37 29.31 4.27
N LEU A 318 -42.22 29.24 5.61
CA LEU A 318 -42.08 27.97 6.34
C LEU A 318 -43.40 27.20 6.27
N ARG A 319 -43.35 25.95 5.79
CA ARG A 319 -44.50 25.06 5.66
C ARG A 319 -44.20 23.68 6.24
N LEU A 320 -45.10 23.15 7.05
CA LEU A 320 -45.07 21.76 7.50
C LEU A 320 -45.86 20.91 6.48
N ILE A 321 -45.21 19.91 5.91
CA ILE A 321 -45.76 19.06 4.83
C ILE A 321 -45.78 17.61 5.32
N ASP A 322 -46.89 16.91 5.04
CA ASP A 322 -46.97 15.46 5.20
C ASP A 322 -46.22 14.79 4.08
N THR A 323 -45.25 13.96 4.42
CA THR A 323 -44.33 13.28 3.49
C THR A 323 -44.31 11.78 3.73
N PRO A 324 -45.44 11.09 3.62
CA PRO A 324 -45.52 9.67 3.89
C PRO A 324 -44.58 8.88 2.97
N ASN A 325 -43.84 7.93 3.52
CA ASN A 325 -42.87 7.08 2.80
C ASN A 325 -41.63 7.80 2.23
N ALA A 326 -41.39 9.07 2.56
CA ALA A 326 -40.21 9.82 2.14
C ALA A 326 -39.14 9.79 3.24
N LYS A 327 -38.41 8.66 3.37
CA LYS A 327 -37.35 8.47 4.38
C LYS A 327 -35.94 8.73 3.84
N THR A 328 -35.79 8.86 2.54
CA THR A 328 -34.50 9.16 1.90
C THR A 328 -34.60 10.46 1.10
N ILE A 329 -33.47 11.12 0.89
CA ILE A 329 -33.40 12.33 0.05
C ILE A 329 -33.97 12.07 -1.34
N ALA A 330 -33.67 10.93 -1.97
CA ALA A 330 -34.19 10.57 -3.29
C ALA A 330 -35.73 10.50 -3.29
N GLN A 331 -36.33 9.85 -2.29
CA GLN A 331 -37.80 9.78 -2.16
C GLN A 331 -38.45 11.16 -1.94
N LEU A 332 -37.75 12.04 -1.19
CA LEU A 332 -38.22 13.40 -0.97
C LEU A 332 -38.16 14.25 -2.26
N VAL A 333 -37.06 14.14 -2.99
CA VAL A 333 -36.85 14.83 -4.29
C VAL A 333 -37.87 14.35 -5.32
N GLU A 334 -38.01 13.05 -5.50
CA GLU A 334 -38.95 12.47 -6.51
C GLU A 334 -40.40 12.69 -6.13
N GLY A 335 -40.75 12.52 -4.85
CA GLY A 335 -42.14 12.61 -4.40
C GLY A 335 -42.70 14.03 -4.36
N PHE A 336 -41.84 15.03 -4.11
CA PHE A 336 -42.27 16.42 -3.89
C PHE A 336 -41.69 17.42 -4.89
N GLY A 337 -40.89 16.98 -5.86
CA GLY A 337 -40.30 17.82 -6.91
C GLY A 337 -39.29 18.86 -6.37
N LEU A 338 -38.59 18.54 -5.28
CA LEU A 338 -37.62 19.44 -4.70
C LEU A 338 -36.26 19.37 -5.41
N PRO A 339 -35.60 20.51 -5.65
CA PRO A 339 -34.19 20.47 -6.02
C PRO A 339 -33.35 19.81 -4.91
N ILE A 340 -32.49 18.87 -5.28
CA ILE A 340 -31.69 18.13 -4.28
C ILE A 340 -30.79 19.05 -3.46
N GLU A 341 -30.30 20.13 -4.06
CA GLU A 341 -29.46 21.15 -3.44
C GLU A 341 -30.19 21.97 -2.36
N LYS A 342 -31.53 21.92 -2.35
CA LYS A 342 -32.38 22.54 -1.32
C LYS A 342 -32.83 21.54 -0.26
N THR A 343 -32.34 20.33 -0.27
CA THR A 343 -32.62 19.34 0.76
C THR A 343 -31.47 19.23 1.75
N VAL A 344 -31.79 18.90 3.00
CA VAL A 344 -30.81 18.72 4.08
C VAL A 344 -31.08 17.40 4.77
N LYS A 345 -30.01 16.65 5.07
CA LYS A 345 -30.09 15.44 5.88
C LYS A 345 -29.43 15.65 7.23
N THR A 346 -30.08 15.14 8.27
CA THR A 346 -29.65 15.18 9.67
C THR A 346 -29.25 13.78 10.09
N LEU A 347 -27.99 13.61 10.43
CA LEU A 347 -27.40 12.37 10.93
C LEU A 347 -27.12 12.53 12.43
N VAL A 348 -27.53 11.57 13.24
CA VAL A 348 -27.30 11.62 14.69
C VAL A 348 -26.26 10.60 15.07
N VAL A 349 -25.26 11.04 15.82
CA VAL A 349 -24.11 10.25 16.24
C VAL A 349 -23.91 10.37 17.76
N HIS A 350 -23.12 9.46 18.33
CA HIS A 350 -22.69 9.58 19.71
C HIS A 350 -21.78 10.79 19.89
N ALA A 351 -22.01 11.55 20.95
CA ALA A 351 -21.16 12.67 21.33
C ALA A 351 -19.89 12.18 22.06
N ALA A 352 -18.87 13.03 22.14
CA ALA A 352 -17.67 12.77 22.94
C ALA A 352 -17.98 12.54 24.42
N GLU A 353 -19.05 13.16 24.93
CA GLU A 353 -19.57 12.92 26.29
C GLU A 353 -20.41 11.64 26.28
N GLU A 354 -20.02 10.67 27.11
CA GLU A 354 -20.64 9.35 27.18
C GLU A 354 -22.16 9.43 27.45
N GLY A 355 -22.93 8.66 26.68
CA GLY A 355 -24.39 8.61 26.81
C GLY A 355 -25.13 9.79 26.19
N LYS A 356 -24.45 10.74 25.55
CA LYS A 356 -25.07 11.85 24.83
C LYS A 356 -25.01 11.66 23.31
N LEU A 357 -25.94 12.34 22.64
CA LEU A 357 -26.05 12.36 21.17
C LEU A 357 -25.84 13.78 20.64
N ILE A 358 -25.36 13.87 19.39
CA ILE A 358 -25.17 15.10 18.64
C ILE A 358 -25.64 14.91 17.21
N ALA A 359 -26.23 15.93 16.60
CA ALA A 359 -26.65 15.88 15.20
C ALA A 359 -25.60 16.53 14.28
N LEU A 360 -25.30 15.86 13.17
CA LEU A 360 -24.48 16.35 12.09
C LEU A 360 -25.36 16.62 10.88
N ILE A 361 -25.28 17.80 10.30
CA ILE A 361 -26.22 18.27 9.29
C ILE A 361 -25.46 18.63 8.03
N ILE A 362 -25.79 17.96 6.94
CA ILE A 362 -25.17 18.16 5.62
C ILE A 362 -26.24 18.34 4.53
N ARG A 363 -25.86 18.94 3.41
CA ARG A 363 -26.76 19.10 2.25
C ARG A 363 -27.14 17.72 1.67
N GLY A 364 -28.32 17.58 1.12
CA GLY A 364 -28.88 16.30 0.71
C GLY A 364 -28.08 15.54 -0.35
N ASP A 365 -27.43 16.23 -1.25
CA ASP A 365 -26.57 15.68 -2.30
C ASP A 365 -25.12 15.39 -1.84
N HIS A 366 -24.75 15.76 -0.62
CA HIS A 366 -23.43 15.53 -0.07
C HIS A 366 -23.37 14.27 0.81
N GLU A 367 -22.17 13.74 1.00
CA GLU A 367 -21.90 12.62 1.90
C GLU A 367 -21.08 13.08 3.12
N LEU A 368 -21.40 12.51 4.28
CA LEU A 368 -20.67 12.77 5.51
C LEU A 368 -19.25 12.20 5.38
N ASN A 369 -18.26 12.99 5.74
CA ASN A 369 -16.90 12.52 5.94
C ASN A 369 -16.75 12.12 7.43
N GLU A 370 -16.70 10.82 7.69
CA GLU A 370 -16.64 10.29 9.06
C GLU A 370 -15.37 10.71 9.80
N ILE A 371 -14.25 10.86 9.09
CA ILE A 371 -12.97 11.28 9.68
C ILE A 371 -13.04 12.73 10.12
N LYS A 372 -13.48 13.66 9.26
CA LYS A 372 -13.66 15.06 9.61
C LYS A 372 -14.66 15.26 10.74
N ALA A 373 -15.74 14.46 10.72
CA ALA A 373 -16.75 14.49 11.76
C ALA A 373 -16.19 14.02 13.12
N SER A 374 -15.43 12.92 13.14
CA SER A 374 -14.81 12.40 14.37
C SER A 374 -13.69 13.28 14.93
N GLN A 375 -13.16 14.22 14.14
CA GLN A 375 -12.19 15.22 14.59
C GLN A 375 -12.84 16.42 15.30
N GLN A 376 -14.18 16.54 15.27
CA GLN A 376 -14.87 17.59 16.02
C GLN A 376 -14.87 17.24 17.51
N GLU A 377 -14.45 18.19 18.36
CA GLU A 377 -14.32 17.97 19.82
C GLU A 377 -15.58 17.42 20.50
N GLN A 378 -16.77 17.69 19.92
CA GLN A 378 -18.06 17.29 20.46
C GLN A 378 -18.52 15.90 20.01
N VAL A 379 -17.82 15.26 19.07
CA VAL A 379 -18.18 13.98 18.45
C VAL A 379 -17.31 12.85 18.99
N ALA A 380 -17.91 11.69 19.20
CA ALA A 380 -17.16 10.50 19.63
C ALA A 380 -16.18 10.05 18.55
N SER A 381 -14.99 9.63 18.97
CA SER A 381 -13.99 9.04 18.08
C SER A 381 -13.61 7.62 18.58
N PRO A 382 -13.83 6.58 17.77
CA PRO A 382 -14.38 6.60 16.40
C PRO A 382 -15.86 7.02 16.36
N LEU A 383 -16.29 7.52 15.19
CA LEU A 383 -17.68 7.92 14.97
C LEU A 383 -18.61 6.71 15.07
N VAL A 384 -19.68 6.85 15.85
CA VAL A 384 -20.71 5.81 16.03
C VAL A 384 -22.09 6.42 15.77
N MET A 385 -22.83 5.86 14.82
CA MET A 385 -24.20 6.28 14.51
C MET A 385 -25.14 5.89 15.63
N ALA A 386 -26.09 6.77 15.98
CA ALA A 386 -27.15 6.47 16.91
C ALA A 386 -28.09 5.39 16.34
N SER A 387 -28.52 4.47 17.18
CA SER A 387 -29.51 3.45 16.84
C SER A 387 -30.91 4.04 16.71
N GLU A 388 -31.81 3.36 16.01
CA GLU A 388 -33.22 3.78 15.87
C GLU A 388 -33.94 3.95 17.24
N THR A 389 -33.56 3.12 18.24
CA THR A 389 -34.11 3.23 19.60
C THR A 389 -33.65 4.51 20.27
N GLU A 390 -32.37 4.83 20.21
CA GLU A 390 -31.82 6.06 20.79
C GLU A 390 -32.41 7.30 20.11
N LEU A 391 -32.62 7.28 18.78
CA LEU A 391 -33.30 8.38 18.09
C LEU A 391 -34.73 8.61 18.60
N ARG A 392 -35.52 7.55 18.76
CA ARG A 392 -36.88 7.65 19.26
C ARG A 392 -36.95 8.11 20.70
N ASP A 393 -36.05 7.65 21.56
CA ASP A 393 -35.98 8.04 22.96
C ASP A 393 -35.54 9.50 23.12
N ALA A 394 -34.59 9.97 22.29
CA ALA A 394 -34.06 11.33 22.41
C ALA A 394 -34.87 12.40 21.66
N ILE A 395 -35.49 12.05 20.52
CA ILE A 395 -36.14 13.03 19.61
C ILE A 395 -37.64 12.77 19.45
N GLY A 396 -38.07 11.50 19.55
CA GLY A 396 -39.47 11.09 19.32
C GLY A 396 -39.78 10.73 17.88
N ALA A 397 -38.81 10.74 16.96
CA ALA A 397 -38.95 10.40 15.55
C ALA A 397 -37.84 9.48 15.09
N GLY A 398 -38.09 8.73 14.01
CA GLY A 398 -37.13 7.83 13.41
C GLY A 398 -36.26 8.46 12.30
N ALA A 399 -35.25 7.72 11.87
CA ALA A 399 -34.41 8.14 10.74
C ALA A 399 -35.27 8.46 9.50
N GLY A 400 -34.89 9.53 8.77
CA GLY A 400 -35.61 10.03 7.60
C GLY A 400 -36.60 11.17 7.87
N SER A 401 -36.91 11.48 9.16
CA SER A 401 -37.78 12.61 9.53
C SER A 401 -37.10 13.61 10.45
N LEU A 402 -35.77 13.55 10.60
CA LEU A 402 -34.98 14.37 11.49
C LEU A 402 -34.58 15.70 10.86
N GLY A 403 -34.55 16.77 11.63
CA GLY A 403 -34.15 18.10 11.17
C GLY A 403 -33.70 19.00 12.32
N PRO A 404 -33.02 20.13 12.02
CA PRO A 404 -32.49 21.04 13.04
C PRO A 404 -33.57 21.88 13.76
N LEU A 405 -34.74 22.07 13.15
CA LEU A 405 -35.79 22.90 13.72
C LEU A 405 -36.46 22.19 14.91
N ASN A 406 -36.41 22.81 16.10
CA ASN A 406 -36.87 22.23 17.36
C ASN A 406 -36.21 20.89 17.75
N LEU A 407 -34.97 20.66 17.31
CA LEU A 407 -34.21 19.48 17.67
C LEU A 407 -33.74 19.60 19.15
N PRO A 408 -33.99 18.60 20.01
CA PRO A 408 -33.59 18.65 21.44
C PRO A 408 -32.09 18.25 21.65
N LEU A 409 -31.29 18.20 20.59
CA LEU A 409 -29.88 17.85 20.62
C LEU A 409 -29.00 19.00 20.13
N PRO A 410 -27.75 19.11 20.61
CA PRO A 410 -26.77 19.97 19.97
C PRO A 410 -26.53 19.51 18.53
N CYS A 411 -26.21 20.48 17.66
CA CYS A 411 -25.92 20.15 16.27
C CYS A 411 -24.74 20.93 15.71
N ILE A 412 -24.06 20.31 14.73
CA ILE A 412 -23.02 20.91 13.90
C ILE A 412 -23.51 20.84 12.45
N ILE A 413 -23.40 21.93 11.71
CA ILE A 413 -23.79 22.00 10.32
C ILE A 413 -22.56 22.13 9.42
N ASP A 414 -22.65 21.54 8.23
CA ASP A 414 -21.62 21.73 7.20
C ASP A 414 -21.61 23.18 6.69
N ARG A 415 -20.42 23.68 6.31
CA ARG A 415 -20.23 25.02 5.74
C ARG A 415 -21.17 25.32 4.56
N SER A 416 -21.51 24.32 3.73
CA SER A 416 -22.45 24.49 2.60
C SER A 416 -23.89 24.67 3.06
N VAL A 417 -24.27 24.08 4.18
CA VAL A 417 -25.63 24.21 4.76
C VAL A 417 -25.84 25.59 5.38
N GLU A 418 -24.80 26.18 5.98
CA GLU A 418 -24.84 27.55 6.48
C GLU A 418 -25.28 28.56 5.40
N LEU A 419 -24.90 28.34 4.17
CA LEU A 419 -25.15 29.24 3.04
C LEU A 419 -26.47 28.94 2.31
N MET A 420 -27.28 27.99 2.80
CA MET A 420 -28.57 27.66 2.19
C MET A 420 -29.70 28.61 2.66
N SER A 421 -30.67 28.81 1.73
CA SER A 421 -31.95 29.47 1.98
C SER A 421 -33.08 28.64 1.38
N ASP A 422 -34.28 28.75 1.94
CA ASP A 422 -35.49 28.06 1.48
C ASP A 422 -35.30 26.54 1.37
N PHE A 423 -34.63 25.94 2.36
CA PHE A 423 -34.28 24.52 2.35
C PHE A 423 -35.33 23.65 3.04
N SER A 424 -35.32 22.36 2.75
CA SER A 424 -36.20 21.36 3.33
C SER A 424 -35.46 20.44 4.30
N VAL A 425 -36.11 20.15 5.44
CA VAL A 425 -35.57 19.32 6.53
C VAL A 425 -36.66 18.45 7.14
N GLY A 426 -36.29 17.37 7.80
CA GLY A 426 -37.24 16.61 8.63
C GLY A 426 -37.83 17.47 9.76
N ALA A 427 -39.06 17.16 10.18
CA ALA A 427 -39.78 17.91 11.19
C ALA A 427 -39.65 17.36 12.62
N ASN A 428 -38.81 16.33 12.84
CA ASN A 428 -38.71 15.56 14.08
C ASN A 428 -40.06 14.89 14.47
N ILE A 429 -40.88 14.64 13.48
CA ILE A 429 -42.16 13.93 13.53
C ILE A 429 -42.16 12.94 12.36
N ASP A 430 -42.46 11.68 12.61
CA ASP A 430 -42.46 10.66 11.56
C ASP A 430 -43.35 11.11 10.38
N ASP A 431 -42.85 10.87 9.17
CA ASP A 431 -43.50 11.17 7.89
C ASP A 431 -43.86 12.67 7.68
N LYS A 432 -43.10 13.59 8.30
CA LYS A 432 -43.28 15.05 8.11
C LYS A 432 -41.96 15.76 7.85
N HIS A 433 -42.01 16.79 6.99
CA HIS A 433 -40.88 17.67 6.68
C HIS A 433 -41.33 19.14 6.71
N TYR A 434 -40.39 20.03 7.09
CA TYR A 434 -40.53 21.46 6.88
C TYR A 434 -39.90 21.84 5.53
N PHE A 435 -40.64 22.67 4.73
CA PHE A 435 -40.15 23.27 3.52
C PHE A 435 -40.05 24.77 3.65
N GLY A 436 -39.12 25.42 2.97
CA GLY A 436 -38.89 26.84 3.01
C GLY A 436 -38.24 27.32 4.32
N VAL A 437 -37.43 26.46 4.95
CA VAL A 437 -36.69 26.80 6.18
C VAL A 437 -35.56 27.78 5.87
N ASN A 438 -35.38 28.77 6.77
CA ASN A 438 -34.31 29.74 6.64
C ASN A 438 -33.64 30.01 7.99
N TRP A 439 -32.31 30.08 7.96
CA TRP A 439 -31.52 30.47 9.11
C TRP A 439 -31.88 31.90 9.58
N GLU A 440 -31.74 32.15 10.88
CA GLU A 440 -32.02 33.44 11.55
C GLU A 440 -33.49 33.86 11.54
N ARG A 441 -34.31 33.37 10.61
CA ARG A 441 -35.77 33.56 10.63
C ARG A 441 -36.48 32.49 11.47
N ASP A 442 -36.17 31.22 11.23
CA ASP A 442 -36.87 30.07 11.81
C ASP A 442 -36.05 29.41 12.94
N LEU A 443 -34.73 29.44 12.84
CA LEU A 443 -33.80 28.90 13.82
C LEU A 443 -32.43 29.61 13.70
N PRO A 444 -31.68 29.71 14.82
CA PRO A 444 -30.32 30.28 14.80
C PRO A 444 -29.36 29.37 14.03
N VAL A 445 -28.27 29.95 13.50
CA VAL A 445 -27.17 29.19 12.91
C VAL A 445 -26.39 28.46 14.00
N PRO A 446 -26.27 27.13 13.96
CA PRO A 446 -25.49 26.36 14.93
C PRO A 446 -23.96 26.47 14.68
N THR A 447 -23.18 25.64 15.38
CA THR A 447 -21.75 25.47 15.08
C THR A 447 -21.54 25.00 13.63
N VAL A 448 -20.64 25.67 12.90
CA VAL A 448 -20.32 25.39 11.51
C VAL A 448 -18.97 24.71 11.43
N ALA A 449 -18.89 23.61 10.66
CA ALA A 449 -17.65 22.89 10.44
C ALA A 449 -17.58 22.33 8.99
N ASP A 450 -16.43 21.85 8.59
CA ASP A 450 -16.27 21.03 7.39
C ASP A 450 -16.60 19.58 7.73
N LEU A 451 -17.73 19.07 7.26
CA LEU A 451 -18.25 17.75 7.62
C LEU A 451 -18.40 16.79 6.42
N ARG A 452 -18.26 17.28 5.20
CA ARG A 452 -18.58 16.51 4.01
C ARG A 452 -17.36 16.05 3.21
N ASN A 453 -17.53 15.02 2.42
CA ASN A 453 -16.62 14.75 1.33
C ASN A 453 -16.68 15.89 0.30
N VAL A 454 -15.55 16.19 -0.33
CA VAL A 454 -15.53 17.08 -1.49
C VAL A 454 -16.19 16.40 -2.69
N VAL A 455 -16.70 17.21 -3.62
CA VAL A 455 -17.24 16.73 -4.88
C VAL A 455 -16.50 17.37 -6.05
N ALA A 456 -16.45 16.68 -7.19
CA ALA A 456 -15.80 17.21 -8.38
C ALA A 456 -16.38 18.59 -8.76
N GLY A 457 -15.50 19.55 -9.05
CA GLY A 457 -15.85 20.92 -9.35
C GLY A 457 -16.03 21.83 -8.12
N ASP A 458 -15.77 21.37 -6.89
CA ASP A 458 -15.63 22.25 -5.74
C ASP A 458 -14.41 23.17 -5.92
N PRO A 459 -14.43 24.40 -5.36
CA PRO A 459 -13.26 25.25 -5.36
C PRO A 459 -12.08 24.59 -4.63
N SER A 460 -10.87 24.74 -5.18
CA SER A 460 -9.67 24.31 -4.49
C SER A 460 -9.44 25.12 -3.19
N PRO A 461 -9.06 24.49 -2.07
CA PRO A 461 -8.84 25.18 -0.79
C PRO A 461 -7.77 26.28 -0.84
N ASP A 462 -6.79 26.16 -1.74
CA ASP A 462 -5.78 27.19 -1.97
C ASP A 462 -6.24 28.36 -2.86
N GLY A 463 -7.53 28.32 -3.26
CA GLY A 463 -8.15 29.36 -4.10
C GLY A 463 -7.77 29.33 -5.57
N LYS A 464 -7.11 28.26 -6.05
CA LYS A 464 -6.65 28.13 -7.43
C LYS A 464 -7.29 26.91 -8.10
N GLY A 465 -8.15 27.15 -9.07
CA GLY A 465 -8.83 26.08 -9.83
C GLY A 465 -9.95 25.39 -9.09
N THR A 466 -10.33 24.25 -9.60
CA THR A 466 -11.39 23.37 -9.10
C THR A 466 -10.87 21.96 -8.84
N LEU A 467 -11.59 21.22 -8.01
CA LEU A 467 -11.19 19.88 -7.60
C LEU A 467 -11.64 18.82 -8.64
N GLU A 468 -10.70 17.96 -9.02
CA GLU A 468 -10.96 16.70 -9.73
C GLU A 468 -10.78 15.53 -8.75
N ILE A 469 -11.55 14.45 -8.99
CA ILE A 469 -11.46 13.21 -8.22
C ILE A 469 -11.07 12.07 -9.15
N LYS A 470 -10.05 11.30 -8.76
CA LYS A 470 -9.59 10.11 -9.50
C LYS A 470 -9.33 8.96 -8.55
N ARG A 471 -9.43 7.74 -9.09
CA ARG A 471 -9.11 6.54 -8.33
C ARG A 471 -7.59 6.34 -8.26
N GLY A 472 -7.12 5.96 -7.08
CA GLY A 472 -5.72 5.70 -6.77
C GLY A 472 -5.48 4.37 -6.08
N ILE A 473 -4.32 3.76 -6.36
CA ILE A 473 -3.80 2.61 -5.63
C ILE A 473 -2.71 3.13 -4.71
N GLU A 474 -2.90 3.09 -3.41
CA GLU A 474 -1.89 3.46 -2.43
C GLU A 474 -0.71 2.49 -2.49
N VAL A 475 0.46 2.96 -2.90
CA VAL A 475 1.69 2.16 -3.02
C VAL A 475 2.74 2.49 -1.97
N GLY A 476 2.62 3.65 -1.34
CA GLY A 476 3.52 4.09 -0.28
C GLY A 476 2.87 5.13 0.62
N HIS A 477 3.30 5.19 1.87
CA HIS A 477 2.81 6.13 2.87
C HIS A 477 3.96 6.55 3.78
N ILE A 478 4.09 7.85 4.05
CA ILE A 478 5.09 8.43 4.94
C ILE A 478 4.42 9.21 6.05
N PHE A 479 4.90 9.06 7.29
CA PHE A 479 4.27 9.60 8.51
C PHE A 479 5.28 10.36 9.37
N GLN A 480 4.80 11.42 10.01
CA GLN A 480 5.45 12.07 11.15
C GLN A 480 4.77 11.58 12.44
N LEU A 481 5.34 10.56 13.08
CA LEU A 481 4.77 9.93 14.28
C LEU A 481 4.87 10.80 15.54
N GLY A 482 5.80 11.78 15.54
CA GLY A 482 6.12 12.54 16.74
C GLY A 482 6.70 11.66 17.84
N THR A 483 6.25 11.83 19.09
CA THR A 483 6.74 11.10 20.26
C THR A 483 5.83 9.96 20.73
N LYS A 484 4.76 9.64 19.99
CA LYS A 484 3.72 8.68 20.39
C LYS A 484 4.31 7.35 20.90
N TYR A 485 5.20 6.72 20.13
CA TYR A 485 5.80 5.44 20.51
C TYR A 485 6.96 5.60 21.49
N SER A 486 7.81 6.60 21.29
CA SER A 486 8.95 6.85 22.14
C SER A 486 8.56 7.23 23.57
N GLU A 487 7.47 7.95 23.78
CA GLU A 487 6.91 8.24 25.10
C GLU A 487 6.34 6.99 25.77
N ALA A 488 5.47 6.27 25.08
CA ALA A 488 4.84 5.06 25.59
C ALA A 488 5.89 4.01 25.99
N MET A 489 6.90 3.81 25.16
CA MET A 489 7.96 2.82 25.34
C MET A 489 9.23 3.36 26.00
N LYS A 490 9.23 4.61 26.51
CA LYS A 490 10.36 5.28 27.20
C LYS A 490 11.67 5.26 26.38
N CYS A 491 11.56 5.45 25.08
CA CYS A 491 12.72 5.54 24.19
C CYS A 491 13.28 6.96 24.21
N GLN A 492 14.37 7.14 24.99
CA GLN A 492 14.99 8.42 25.30
C GLN A 492 16.49 8.38 25.08
N VAL A 493 17.07 9.53 24.74
CA VAL A 493 18.53 9.74 24.73
C VAL A 493 18.90 10.92 25.61
N LEU A 494 20.17 10.99 26.02
CA LEU A 494 20.71 12.20 26.64
C LEU A 494 20.84 13.30 25.58
N GLY A 495 20.10 14.38 25.79
CA GLY A 495 20.21 15.59 24.99
C GLY A 495 21.50 16.37 25.24
N GLU A 496 21.71 17.45 24.48
CA GLU A 496 22.90 18.31 24.59
C GLU A 496 23.05 18.94 25.97
N ASN A 497 21.93 19.20 26.64
CA ASN A 497 21.88 19.74 27.99
C ASN A 497 22.02 18.68 29.12
N GLY A 498 22.30 17.42 28.75
CA GLY A 498 22.44 16.28 29.68
C GLY A 498 21.10 15.78 30.26
N LYS A 499 19.95 16.27 29.80
CA LYS A 499 18.62 15.78 30.21
C LYS A 499 18.09 14.74 29.24
N PRO A 500 17.27 13.77 29.71
CA PRO A 500 16.62 12.82 28.79
C PRO A 500 15.62 13.54 27.88
N VAL A 501 15.60 13.15 26.60
CA VAL A 501 14.72 13.64 25.55
C VAL A 501 14.04 12.46 24.88
N ASN A 502 12.70 12.47 24.77
CA ASN A 502 11.95 11.51 23.98
C ASN A 502 12.27 11.73 22.50
N LEU A 503 12.47 10.65 21.76
CA LEU A 503 12.82 10.73 20.35
C LEU A 503 11.59 11.04 19.49
N ALA A 504 11.68 12.06 18.64
CA ALA A 504 10.71 12.25 17.58
C ALA A 504 10.94 11.19 16.48
N MET A 505 9.87 10.55 16.03
CA MET A 505 9.93 9.42 15.11
C MET A 505 9.20 9.71 13.80
N GLY A 506 9.72 9.18 12.70
CA GLY A 506 9.04 9.06 11.42
C GLY A 506 8.91 7.60 11.00
N CYS A 507 7.86 7.29 10.22
CA CYS A 507 7.62 5.96 9.64
C CYS A 507 7.34 6.10 8.14
N TYR A 508 7.92 5.22 7.32
CA TYR A 508 7.88 5.35 5.87
C TYR A 508 7.71 3.97 5.21
N GLY A 509 6.49 3.66 4.72
CA GLY A 509 6.12 2.36 4.15
C GLY A 509 5.99 2.36 2.63
N ILE A 510 6.42 1.28 1.95
CA ILE A 510 6.12 0.97 0.55
C ILE A 510 5.62 -0.47 0.47
N GLY A 511 4.45 -0.67 -0.12
CA GLY A 511 3.92 -2.00 -0.44
C GLY A 511 4.61 -2.58 -1.68
N VAL A 512 5.82 -3.14 -1.53
CA VAL A 512 6.68 -3.58 -2.66
C VAL A 512 5.96 -4.57 -3.58
N SER A 513 5.22 -5.53 -3.01
CA SER A 513 4.40 -6.47 -3.79
C SER A 513 3.20 -5.79 -4.46
N ARG A 514 2.59 -4.78 -3.82
CA ARG A 514 1.49 -3.98 -4.38
C ARG A 514 1.95 -3.12 -5.55
N VAL A 515 3.17 -2.59 -5.50
CA VAL A 515 3.78 -1.83 -6.60
C VAL A 515 3.83 -2.64 -7.90
N VAL A 516 4.14 -3.96 -7.84
CA VAL A 516 4.13 -4.81 -9.02
C VAL A 516 2.73 -4.91 -9.64
N ALA A 517 1.69 -5.06 -8.80
CA ALA A 517 0.31 -5.10 -9.28
C ALA A 517 -0.13 -3.74 -9.86
N ALA A 518 0.19 -2.64 -9.19
CA ALA A 518 -0.13 -1.28 -9.63
C ALA A 518 0.54 -0.93 -10.98
N ALA A 519 1.78 -1.39 -11.20
CA ALA A 519 2.46 -1.23 -12.48
C ALA A 519 1.72 -1.94 -13.63
N ILE A 520 1.13 -3.10 -13.38
CA ILE A 520 0.34 -3.84 -14.37
C ILE A 520 -1.00 -3.15 -14.63
N GLU A 521 -1.67 -2.63 -13.60
CA GLU A 521 -2.92 -1.89 -13.78
C GLU A 521 -2.76 -0.68 -14.71
N GLN A 522 -1.62 0.01 -14.64
CA GLN A 522 -1.34 1.14 -15.53
C GLN A 522 -0.85 0.72 -16.92
N ASN A 523 -0.23 -0.44 -17.04
CA ASN A 523 0.53 -0.82 -18.24
C ASN A 523 0.17 -2.24 -18.69
N SER A 524 -1.01 -2.38 -19.29
CA SER A 524 -1.51 -3.63 -19.88
C SER A 524 -2.42 -3.36 -21.04
N ASP A 525 -2.63 -4.37 -21.89
CA ASP A 525 -3.60 -4.39 -22.96
C ASP A 525 -4.31 -5.78 -23.03
N GLU A 526 -5.13 -5.99 -24.04
CA GLU A 526 -5.85 -7.25 -24.27
C GLU A 526 -4.93 -8.47 -24.46
N ASN A 527 -3.67 -8.26 -24.89
CA ASN A 527 -2.69 -9.32 -25.14
C ASN A 527 -1.88 -9.68 -23.89
N GLY A 528 -1.78 -8.77 -22.91
CA GLY A 528 -1.05 -9.02 -21.69
C GLY A 528 -0.41 -7.79 -21.05
N ILE A 529 0.65 -8.01 -20.29
CA ILE A 529 1.37 -6.96 -19.58
C ILE A 529 2.24 -6.15 -20.55
N ILE A 530 2.49 -4.88 -20.24
CA ILE A 530 3.42 -4.01 -20.96
C ILE A 530 4.47 -3.50 -19.97
N TRP A 531 5.59 -4.22 -19.85
CA TRP A 531 6.69 -3.77 -19.01
C TRP A 531 7.59 -2.75 -19.73
N ASN A 532 8.11 -1.81 -18.97
CA ASN A 532 9.30 -1.06 -19.36
C ASN A 532 10.56 -1.94 -19.16
N ASP A 533 11.71 -1.50 -19.68
CA ASP A 533 12.99 -2.26 -19.60
C ASP A 533 13.48 -2.45 -18.17
N THR A 534 13.10 -1.55 -17.27
CA THR A 534 13.50 -1.57 -15.86
C THR A 534 12.79 -2.68 -15.08
N LEU A 535 11.49 -2.85 -15.29
CA LEU A 535 10.66 -3.82 -14.56
C LEU A 535 10.54 -5.18 -15.24
N ALA A 536 10.71 -5.25 -16.55
CA ALA A 536 10.54 -6.49 -17.31
C ALA A 536 11.29 -7.66 -16.68
N PRO A 537 10.65 -8.83 -16.49
CA PRO A 537 11.33 -10.02 -15.93
C PRO A 537 12.50 -10.48 -16.81
N PHE A 538 12.41 -10.24 -18.10
CA PHE A 538 13.45 -10.33 -19.11
C PHE A 538 13.27 -9.17 -20.08
N GLN A 539 14.38 -8.59 -20.54
CA GLN A 539 14.34 -7.49 -21.51
C GLN A 539 14.06 -8.01 -22.92
N ILE A 540 14.61 -9.19 -23.24
CA ILE A 540 14.58 -9.75 -24.59
C ILE A 540 14.01 -11.18 -24.57
N ALA A 541 13.03 -11.44 -25.43
CA ALA A 541 12.62 -12.79 -25.82
C ALA A 541 13.29 -13.17 -27.14
N LEU A 542 14.15 -14.17 -27.12
CA LEU A 542 14.80 -14.73 -28.30
C LEU A 542 14.08 -16.00 -28.71
N ILE A 543 13.44 -16.00 -29.88
CA ILE A 543 12.53 -17.06 -30.33
C ILE A 543 13.00 -17.68 -31.64
N PRO A 544 13.71 -18.82 -31.64
CA PRO A 544 13.94 -19.62 -32.83
C PRO A 544 12.65 -20.32 -33.25
N LEU A 545 12.30 -20.24 -34.55
CA LEU A 545 11.12 -20.92 -35.08
C LEU A 545 11.31 -22.43 -35.20
N ARG A 546 12.53 -22.85 -35.50
CA ARG A 546 12.93 -24.27 -35.61
C ARG A 546 14.31 -24.50 -34.97
N TYR A 547 14.33 -24.55 -33.64
CA TYR A 547 15.57 -24.69 -32.86
C TYR A 547 16.29 -26.03 -33.11
N GLU A 548 15.58 -27.05 -33.62
CA GLU A 548 16.14 -28.34 -34.02
C GLU A 548 17.02 -28.28 -35.30
N THR A 549 16.91 -27.22 -36.10
CA THR A 549 17.75 -27.01 -37.30
C THR A 549 19.10 -26.46 -36.88
N ASP A 550 20.20 -27.07 -37.34
CA ASP A 550 21.58 -26.69 -36.94
C ASP A 550 21.88 -25.21 -37.20
N ALA A 551 21.56 -24.70 -38.40
CA ALA A 551 21.82 -23.31 -38.74
C ALA A 551 21.05 -22.31 -37.82
N VAL A 552 19.78 -22.61 -37.52
CA VAL A 552 18.98 -21.77 -36.61
C VAL A 552 19.49 -21.87 -35.17
N ARG A 553 19.85 -23.07 -34.72
CA ARG A 553 20.41 -23.30 -33.38
C ARG A 553 21.73 -22.55 -33.18
N GLU A 554 22.69 -22.72 -34.11
CA GLU A 554 23.99 -22.07 -34.01
C GLU A 554 23.88 -20.54 -34.02
N ALA A 555 23.07 -19.96 -34.92
CA ALA A 555 22.82 -18.53 -34.98
C ALA A 555 22.15 -18.01 -33.69
N THR A 556 21.18 -18.77 -33.19
CA THR A 556 20.47 -18.43 -31.94
C THR A 556 21.37 -18.48 -30.71
N ASP A 557 22.15 -19.56 -30.55
CA ASP A 557 23.06 -19.74 -29.41
C ASP A 557 24.18 -18.70 -29.41
N LYS A 558 24.71 -18.35 -30.60
CA LYS A 558 25.68 -17.27 -30.76
C LYS A 558 25.07 -15.92 -30.32
N LEU A 559 23.93 -15.57 -30.85
CA LEU A 559 23.24 -14.30 -30.50
C LEU A 559 22.86 -14.24 -29.01
N TYR A 560 22.37 -15.36 -28.45
CA TYR A 560 22.10 -15.46 -27.02
C TYR A 560 23.34 -15.15 -26.18
N ALA A 561 24.47 -15.72 -26.53
CA ALA A 561 25.74 -15.50 -25.85
C ALA A 561 26.21 -14.02 -25.96
N GLU A 562 26.10 -13.41 -27.14
CA GLU A 562 26.46 -12.01 -27.39
C GLU A 562 25.59 -11.05 -26.58
N LEU A 563 24.26 -11.21 -26.62
CA LEU A 563 23.32 -10.38 -25.86
C LEU A 563 23.53 -10.52 -24.33
N THR A 564 23.73 -11.74 -23.85
CA THR A 564 23.99 -12.00 -22.43
C THR A 564 25.34 -11.44 -21.99
N ALA A 565 26.38 -11.55 -22.79
CA ALA A 565 27.70 -10.98 -22.54
C ALA A 565 27.65 -9.43 -22.50
N ALA A 566 26.76 -8.82 -23.30
CA ALA A 566 26.49 -7.39 -23.29
C ALA A 566 25.66 -6.93 -22.08
N GLY A 567 25.24 -7.87 -21.20
CA GLY A 567 24.54 -7.59 -19.95
C GLY A 567 23.02 -7.58 -20.02
N PHE A 568 22.43 -7.96 -21.17
CA PHE A 568 20.97 -8.05 -21.30
C PHE A 568 20.41 -9.30 -20.61
N GLU A 569 19.20 -9.19 -20.09
CA GLU A 569 18.42 -10.30 -19.56
C GLU A 569 17.58 -10.92 -20.68
N VAL A 570 18.04 -12.08 -21.17
CA VAL A 570 17.45 -12.76 -22.33
C VAL A 570 16.75 -14.04 -21.89
N LEU A 571 15.49 -14.23 -22.32
CA LEU A 571 14.78 -15.50 -22.27
C LEU A 571 14.83 -16.15 -23.65
N LEU A 572 15.50 -17.29 -23.77
CA LEU A 572 15.53 -18.09 -24.99
C LEU A 572 14.38 -19.09 -24.99
N ASP A 573 13.47 -18.98 -25.97
CA ASP A 573 12.39 -19.94 -26.14
C ASP A 573 12.79 -21.13 -27.02
N ASP A 574 13.48 -22.08 -26.41
CA ASP A 574 13.98 -23.30 -27.03
C ASP A 574 12.95 -24.46 -27.01
N ARG A 575 11.66 -24.17 -26.78
CA ARG A 575 10.60 -25.18 -26.89
C ARG A 575 10.58 -25.80 -28.29
N ASP A 576 10.27 -27.10 -28.33
CA ASP A 576 10.31 -27.92 -29.55
C ASP A 576 9.18 -27.54 -30.56
N LYS A 577 9.20 -28.19 -31.71
CA LYS A 577 8.24 -28.00 -32.81
C LYS A 577 6.78 -28.31 -32.45
N LYS A 578 6.50 -28.96 -31.29
CA LYS A 578 5.14 -29.18 -30.81
C LYS A 578 4.50 -27.88 -30.32
N THR A 579 5.31 -26.90 -29.93
CA THR A 579 4.86 -25.56 -29.57
C THR A 579 4.91 -24.67 -30.81
N SER A 580 3.73 -24.31 -31.33
CA SER A 580 3.66 -23.48 -32.54
C SER A 580 4.24 -22.07 -32.29
N PRO A 581 4.75 -21.38 -33.31
CA PRO A 581 5.26 -20.01 -33.20
C PRO A 581 4.22 -19.05 -32.57
N GLY A 582 2.94 -19.19 -32.93
CA GLY A 582 1.86 -18.38 -32.38
C GLY A 582 1.72 -18.52 -30.85
N ILE A 583 1.89 -19.73 -30.30
CA ILE A 583 1.89 -19.95 -28.84
C ILE A 583 3.12 -19.29 -28.20
N LYS A 584 4.32 -19.43 -28.80
CA LYS A 584 5.53 -18.78 -28.32
C LYS A 584 5.36 -17.26 -28.24
N PHE A 585 4.80 -16.66 -29.31
CA PHE A 585 4.57 -15.21 -29.36
C PHE A 585 3.53 -14.75 -28.33
N ALA A 586 2.41 -15.46 -28.23
CA ALA A 586 1.35 -15.14 -27.27
C ALA A 586 1.83 -15.23 -25.81
N ASP A 587 2.65 -16.22 -25.46
CA ASP A 587 3.23 -16.32 -24.13
C ASP A 587 4.15 -15.14 -23.80
N MET A 588 5.01 -14.71 -24.74
CA MET A 588 5.92 -13.59 -24.54
C MET A 588 5.18 -12.24 -24.47
N GLU A 589 4.11 -12.08 -25.25
CA GLU A 589 3.21 -10.90 -25.19
C GLU A 589 2.42 -10.87 -23.89
N LEU A 590 1.90 -12.02 -23.44
CA LEU A 590 1.18 -12.14 -22.15
C LEU A 590 2.10 -11.78 -20.96
N ILE A 591 3.34 -12.27 -20.96
CA ILE A 591 4.34 -11.95 -19.95
C ILE A 591 4.76 -10.47 -20.02
N GLY A 592 4.69 -9.88 -21.22
CA GLY A 592 5.00 -8.47 -21.45
C GLY A 592 6.49 -8.18 -21.67
N ILE A 593 7.24 -9.11 -22.26
CA ILE A 593 8.66 -8.89 -22.54
C ILE A 593 8.81 -7.77 -23.60
N PRO A 594 9.59 -6.69 -23.34
CA PRO A 594 9.62 -5.50 -24.18
C PRO A 594 10.13 -5.74 -25.61
N HIS A 595 11.15 -6.58 -25.77
CA HIS A 595 11.82 -6.79 -27.05
C HIS A 595 11.76 -8.25 -27.47
N ARG A 596 11.20 -8.52 -28.65
CA ARG A 596 11.14 -9.87 -29.24
C ARG A 596 12.02 -9.93 -30.48
N ILE A 597 12.93 -10.92 -30.52
CA ILE A 597 13.79 -11.24 -31.67
C ILE A 597 13.44 -12.65 -32.14
N VAL A 598 13.13 -12.80 -33.42
CA VAL A 598 12.77 -14.09 -34.03
C VAL A 598 13.87 -14.52 -34.98
N VAL A 599 14.35 -15.76 -34.82
CA VAL A 599 15.34 -16.40 -35.71
C VAL A 599 14.63 -17.45 -36.55
N SER A 600 14.68 -17.31 -37.88
CA SER A 600 14.06 -18.24 -38.84
C SER A 600 15.02 -18.61 -39.93
N ASP A 601 14.81 -19.80 -40.54
CA ASP A 601 15.64 -20.27 -41.70
C ASP A 601 15.59 -19.24 -42.83
N ARG A 602 14.41 -18.71 -43.15
CA ARG A 602 14.22 -17.71 -44.19
C ARG A 602 14.99 -16.42 -43.88
N GLY A 603 14.82 -15.91 -42.66
CA GLY A 603 15.50 -14.67 -42.24
C GLY A 603 17.01 -14.82 -42.29
N LEU A 604 17.57 -15.97 -41.84
CA LEU A 604 19.00 -16.25 -41.91
C LEU A 604 19.50 -16.32 -43.36
N ALA A 605 18.74 -16.92 -44.29
CA ALA A 605 19.07 -16.96 -45.70
C ALA A 605 19.07 -15.55 -46.35
N GLU A 606 18.23 -14.64 -45.85
CA GLU A 606 18.18 -13.24 -46.28
C GLU A 606 19.16 -12.34 -45.51
N GLY A 607 19.90 -12.88 -44.53
CA GLY A 607 20.83 -12.14 -43.66
C GLY A 607 20.16 -11.28 -42.60
N ASN A 608 18.87 -11.49 -42.29
CA ASN A 608 18.05 -10.70 -41.40
C ASN A 608 17.43 -11.53 -40.28
N LEU A 609 17.12 -10.88 -39.14
CA LEU A 609 16.25 -11.38 -38.09
C LEU A 609 15.02 -10.47 -38.01
N GLU A 610 13.93 -10.98 -37.42
CA GLU A 610 12.72 -10.20 -37.19
C GLU A 610 12.74 -9.63 -35.75
N TYR A 611 12.54 -8.34 -35.61
CA TYR A 611 12.39 -7.68 -34.34
C TYR A 611 10.97 -7.10 -34.19
N LYS A 612 10.41 -7.18 -32.98
CA LYS A 612 9.17 -6.49 -32.62
C LYS A 612 9.25 -5.97 -31.18
N SER A 613 8.99 -4.68 -30.98
CA SER A 613 8.73 -4.15 -29.64
C SER A 613 7.34 -4.57 -29.17
N ARG A 614 7.16 -4.72 -27.84
CA ARG A 614 5.86 -5.07 -27.23
C ARG A 614 4.77 -4.04 -27.56
N THR A 615 5.13 -2.79 -27.74
CA THR A 615 4.21 -1.68 -28.03
C THR A 615 4.01 -1.39 -29.52
N GLU A 616 4.84 -1.97 -30.40
CA GLU A 616 4.71 -1.79 -31.84
C GLU A 616 3.77 -2.84 -32.44
N SER A 617 2.94 -2.45 -33.42
CA SER A 617 2.00 -3.38 -34.07
C SER A 617 2.67 -4.31 -35.08
N GLN A 618 3.73 -3.84 -35.76
CA GLN A 618 4.37 -4.56 -36.85
C GLN A 618 5.82 -4.90 -36.53
N PRO A 619 6.29 -6.10 -36.92
CA PRO A 619 7.70 -6.44 -36.84
C PRO A 619 8.50 -5.72 -37.93
N GLN A 620 9.80 -5.57 -37.71
CA GLN A 620 10.77 -5.03 -38.67
C GLN A 620 11.98 -5.96 -38.84
N PRO A 621 12.56 -6.04 -40.06
CA PRO A 621 13.78 -6.79 -40.26
C PRO A 621 14.99 -6.02 -39.71
N ILE A 622 15.96 -6.76 -39.15
CA ILE A 622 17.24 -6.25 -38.69
C ILE A 622 18.36 -7.16 -39.25
N ALA A 623 19.41 -6.57 -39.84
CA ALA A 623 20.54 -7.35 -40.27
C ALA A 623 21.19 -8.10 -39.10
N VAL A 624 21.53 -9.37 -39.26
CA VAL A 624 22.11 -10.22 -38.21
C VAL A 624 23.32 -9.57 -37.54
N ALA A 625 24.17 -8.88 -38.33
CA ALA A 625 25.36 -8.20 -37.83
C ALA A 625 25.04 -6.98 -36.91
N ASP A 626 23.88 -6.37 -37.06
CA ASP A 626 23.52 -5.10 -36.40
C ASP A 626 22.64 -5.29 -35.16
N VAL A 627 22.19 -6.53 -34.87
CA VAL A 627 21.21 -6.79 -33.79
C VAL A 627 21.69 -6.27 -32.43
N LEU A 628 22.94 -6.52 -32.08
CA LEU A 628 23.49 -6.09 -30.79
C LEU A 628 23.49 -4.57 -30.65
N SER A 629 23.98 -3.83 -31.67
CA SER A 629 24.03 -2.38 -31.67
C SER A 629 22.61 -1.76 -31.69
N PHE A 630 21.71 -2.38 -32.44
CA PHE A 630 20.30 -1.98 -32.48
C PHE A 630 19.64 -2.10 -31.10
N ILE A 631 19.80 -3.26 -30.44
CA ILE A 631 19.22 -3.48 -29.10
C ILE A 631 19.85 -2.55 -28.06
N GLN A 632 21.17 -2.30 -28.14
CA GLN A 632 21.84 -1.33 -27.26
C GLN A 632 21.26 0.10 -27.39
N GLY A 633 20.80 0.47 -28.58
CA GLY A 633 20.14 1.77 -28.82
C GLY A 633 18.66 1.81 -28.42
N LYS A 634 18.01 0.66 -28.25
CA LYS A 634 16.57 0.58 -27.90
C LYS A 634 16.32 0.40 -26.41
N VAL A 635 17.16 -0.38 -25.72
CA VAL A 635 16.98 -0.69 -24.30
C VAL A 635 17.49 0.47 -23.44
N ASN A 636 16.61 1.07 -22.69
CA ASN A 636 16.95 2.06 -21.67
C ASN A 636 17.57 1.35 -20.45
N ARG A 637 18.79 1.73 -20.08
CA ARG A 637 19.55 1.18 -18.93
C ARG A 637 19.56 2.14 -17.76
#